data_c594af7b2f8b566f75e4bbd378645c06
#
_entry.id   c594af7b2f8b566f75e4bbd378645c06
#
_cell.length_a   1.000
_cell.length_b   1.000
_cell.length_c   1.000
_cell.angle_alpha   90.00
_cell.angle_beta   90.00
_cell.angle_gamma   90.00
#
_symmetry.space_group_name_H-M   'P 1'
#
loop_
_entity.id
_entity.type
_entity.pdbx_description
1 polymer ?
#
loop_
_entity_poly.entity_id
_entity_poly.type
_entity_poly.pdbx_seq_one_letter_code
_entity_poly.pdbx_strand_id
1 'polypeptide(L)'
;QALLLPLVIAGAVAYLISILAHAIRSFSLRGFSVPAPLAMLLAFVIIGLSLSYLIQLITANIKNVVDVAPTYQQNLEALIFKGYGLFGVEEVPNIREILDRLDFGAYLQSFGATVRALVSSTGIIIVYLIFLLLEQRTFGNKIRAIIRDPKRQEDAFELIDKMRSDIRSYVGIKVLTSTATGLISYVVLKTVGVDFASFWAVLIFLLNFIPT
;
A
#
# COMPACT_ATOMS: atom_id res chain seq x y z
N GLN A 1 15.41 -14.58 -3.37
CA GLN A 1 14.56 -13.36 -3.47
C GLN A 1 13.13 -13.70 -3.93
N ALA A 2 12.93 -14.66 -4.86
CA ALA A 2 11.63 -14.99 -5.45
C ALA A 2 10.57 -15.51 -4.44
N LEU A 3 10.97 -16.10 -3.33
CA LEU A 3 10.04 -16.64 -2.32
C LEU A 3 9.84 -15.70 -1.11
N LEU A 4 10.84 -14.87 -0.81
CA LEU A 4 10.78 -13.98 0.36
C LEU A 4 9.79 -12.82 0.17
N LEU A 5 9.77 -12.19 -1.01
CA LEU A 5 8.87 -11.08 -1.28
C LEU A 5 7.39 -11.48 -1.17
N PRO A 6 6.91 -12.59 -1.79
CA PRO A 6 5.54 -13.09 -1.59
C PRO A 6 5.22 -13.41 -0.13
N LEU A 7 6.18 -13.94 0.65
CA LEU A 7 5.99 -14.24 2.07
C LEU A 7 5.80 -12.96 2.90
N VAL A 8 6.62 -11.93 2.67
CA VAL A 8 6.50 -10.64 3.37
C VAL A 8 5.16 -9.98 3.05
N ILE A 9 4.76 -9.99 1.77
CA ILE A 9 3.46 -9.46 1.34
C ILE A 9 2.31 -10.25 1.99
N ALA A 10 2.37 -11.58 1.98
CA ALA A 10 1.38 -12.42 2.64
C ALA A 10 1.30 -12.12 4.15
N GLY A 11 2.43 -11.90 4.81
CA GLY A 11 2.50 -11.49 6.22
C GLY A 11 1.82 -10.15 6.48
N ALA A 12 2.11 -9.15 5.65
CA ALA A 12 1.47 -7.84 5.75
C ALA A 12 -0.05 -7.92 5.51
N VAL A 13 -0.49 -8.66 4.49
CA VAL A 13 -1.91 -8.85 4.18
C VAL A 13 -2.61 -9.65 5.29
N ALA A 14 -2.00 -10.73 5.82
CA ALA A 14 -2.52 -11.50 6.94
C ALA A 14 -2.73 -10.60 8.17
N TYR A 15 -1.79 -9.71 8.41
CA TYR A 15 -1.86 -8.77 9.52
C TYR A 15 -2.99 -7.74 9.33
N LEU A 16 -3.13 -7.17 8.12
CA LEU A 16 -4.24 -6.25 7.79
C LEU A 16 -5.60 -6.94 7.93
N ILE A 17 -5.73 -8.19 7.46
CA ILE A 17 -6.95 -9.00 7.63
C ILE A 17 -7.26 -9.17 9.11
N SER A 18 -6.25 -9.47 9.94
CA SER A 18 -6.43 -9.67 11.39
C SER A 18 -6.89 -8.39 12.10
N ILE A 19 -6.31 -7.23 11.73
CA ILE A 19 -6.74 -5.91 12.25
C ILE A 19 -8.18 -5.62 11.86
N LEU A 20 -8.51 -5.77 10.57
CA LEU A 20 -9.86 -5.48 10.07
C LEU A 20 -10.90 -6.43 10.67
N ALA A 21 -10.58 -7.72 10.78
CA ALA A 21 -11.45 -8.70 11.43
C ALA A 21 -11.71 -8.34 12.90
N HIS A 22 -10.69 -7.84 13.60
CA HIS A 22 -10.86 -7.36 14.96
C HIS A 22 -11.73 -6.10 15.03
N ALA A 23 -11.52 -5.14 14.12
CA ALA A 23 -12.34 -3.95 14.01
C ALA A 23 -13.81 -4.29 13.70
N ILE A 24 -14.07 -5.23 12.78
CA ILE A 24 -15.43 -5.72 12.47
C ILE A 24 -16.10 -6.32 13.73
N ARG A 25 -15.35 -7.07 14.53
CA ARG A 25 -15.86 -7.67 15.77
C ARG A 25 -16.12 -6.64 16.86
N SER A 26 -15.32 -5.59 16.96
CA SER A 26 -15.52 -4.51 17.93
C SER A 26 -16.71 -3.61 17.57
N PHE A 27 -17.15 -3.63 16.31
CA PHE A 27 -18.30 -2.87 15.83
C PHE A 27 -19.59 -3.64 16.15
N SER A 28 -20.00 -3.60 17.42
CA SER A 28 -21.27 -4.20 17.86
C SER A 28 -22.42 -3.23 17.56
N LEU A 29 -23.16 -3.48 16.49
CA LEU A 29 -24.42 -2.79 16.22
C LEU A 29 -25.57 -3.53 16.94
N ARG A 30 -26.19 -2.89 17.92
CA ARG A 30 -27.40 -3.36 18.63
C ARG A 30 -27.26 -4.74 19.33
N GLY A 31 -26.09 -5.06 19.91
CA GLY A 31 -25.93 -6.32 20.65
C GLY A 31 -25.60 -7.55 19.81
N PHE A 32 -25.44 -7.40 18.49
CA PHE A 32 -25.02 -8.48 17.60
C PHE A 32 -23.50 -8.44 17.42
N SER A 33 -22.78 -9.39 18.04
CA SER A 33 -21.34 -9.55 17.82
C SER A 33 -21.11 -10.52 16.66
N VAL A 34 -20.36 -10.07 15.64
CA VAL A 34 -20.01 -10.92 14.48
C VAL A 34 -19.12 -12.07 14.96
N PRO A 35 -19.45 -13.35 14.68
CA PRO A 35 -18.62 -14.50 15.02
C PRO A 35 -17.21 -14.37 14.42
N ALA A 36 -16.17 -14.80 15.16
CA ALA A 36 -14.79 -14.65 14.72
C ALA A 36 -14.49 -15.20 13.31
N PRO A 37 -14.97 -16.38 12.89
CA PRO A 37 -14.72 -16.88 11.54
C PRO A 37 -15.40 -16.03 10.46
N LEU A 38 -16.59 -15.50 10.73
CA LEU A 38 -17.31 -14.66 9.79
C LEU A 38 -16.63 -13.29 9.64
N ALA A 39 -16.17 -12.70 10.73
CA ALA A 39 -15.40 -11.44 10.67
C ALA A 39 -14.09 -11.59 9.89
N MET A 40 -13.44 -12.74 10.04
CA MET A 40 -12.20 -13.05 9.29
C MET A 40 -12.46 -13.25 7.79
N LEU A 41 -13.56 -13.93 7.44
CA LEU A 41 -13.99 -14.08 6.05
C LEU A 41 -14.34 -12.74 5.42
N LEU A 42 -15.12 -11.90 6.14
CA LEU A 42 -15.47 -10.56 5.67
C LEU A 42 -14.22 -9.68 5.48
N ALA A 43 -13.30 -9.69 6.42
CA ALA A 43 -12.04 -8.96 6.30
C ALA A 43 -11.21 -9.43 5.10
N PHE A 44 -11.12 -10.74 4.88
CA PHE A 44 -10.44 -11.32 3.71
C PHE A 44 -11.07 -10.84 2.40
N VAL A 45 -12.39 -10.88 2.29
CA VAL A 45 -13.12 -10.43 1.08
C VAL A 45 -12.92 -8.93 0.86
N ILE A 46 -13.07 -8.11 1.91
CA ILE A 46 -12.93 -6.65 1.80
C ILE A 46 -11.50 -6.29 1.34
N ILE A 47 -10.47 -6.85 1.97
CA ILE A 47 -9.08 -6.56 1.60
C ILE A 47 -8.77 -7.10 0.21
N GLY A 48 -9.24 -8.30 -0.14
CA GLY A 48 -9.07 -8.89 -1.47
C GLY A 48 -9.69 -8.02 -2.58
N LEU A 49 -10.92 -7.56 -2.38
CA LEU A 49 -11.60 -6.66 -3.31
C LEU A 49 -10.89 -5.30 -3.40
N SER A 50 -10.45 -4.74 -2.27
CA SER A 50 -9.72 -3.47 -2.25
C SER A 50 -8.40 -3.57 -3.01
N LEU A 51 -7.60 -4.61 -2.77
CA LEU A 51 -6.35 -4.84 -3.49
C LEU A 51 -6.59 -5.08 -4.99
N SER A 52 -7.59 -5.87 -5.34
CA SER A 52 -7.98 -6.12 -6.74
C SER A 52 -8.34 -4.82 -7.45
N TYR A 53 -9.15 -3.97 -6.80
CA TYR A 53 -9.53 -2.66 -7.34
C TYR A 53 -8.31 -1.74 -7.52
N LEU A 54 -7.42 -1.67 -6.53
CA LEU A 54 -6.18 -0.87 -6.63
C LEU A 54 -5.29 -1.34 -7.78
N ILE A 55 -5.10 -2.67 -7.92
CA ILE A 55 -4.32 -3.25 -9.01
C ILE A 55 -4.93 -2.90 -10.37
N GLN A 56 -6.25 -3.06 -10.53
CA GLN A 56 -6.95 -2.72 -11.77
C GLN A 56 -6.81 -1.24 -12.10
N LEU A 57 -6.97 -0.36 -11.13
CA LEU A 57 -6.84 1.08 -11.32
C LEU A 57 -5.41 1.45 -11.78
N ILE A 58 -4.39 0.87 -11.15
CA ILE A 58 -2.98 1.11 -11.52
C ILE A 58 -2.73 0.58 -12.94
N THR A 59 -3.08 -0.67 -13.21
CA THR A 59 -2.77 -1.31 -14.50
C THR A 59 -3.53 -0.69 -15.67
N ALA A 60 -4.75 -0.24 -15.46
CA ALA A 60 -5.55 0.43 -16.49
C ALA A 60 -5.00 1.82 -16.85
N ASN A 61 -4.45 2.54 -15.88
CA ASN A 61 -4.01 3.91 -16.10
C ASN A 61 -2.52 4.04 -16.45
N ILE A 62 -1.68 3.06 -16.07
CA ILE A 62 -0.23 3.17 -16.25
C ILE A 62 0.17 3.35 -17.71
N LYS A 63 -0.48 2.64 -18.63
CA LYS A 63 -0.20 2.77 -20.07
C LYS A 63 -0.56 4.17 -20.56
N ASN A 64 -1.74 4.66 -20.20
CA ASN A 64 -2.21 5.97 -20.61
C ASN A 64 -1.29 7.10 -20.07
N VAL A 65 -0.82 6.97 -18.82
CA VAL A 65 0.13 7.92 -18.22
C VAL A 65 1.48 7.89 -18.95
N VAL A 66 1.97 6.70 -19.32
CA VAL A 66 3.21 6.54 -20.10
C VAL A 66 3.06 7.17 -21.49
N ASP A 67 1.93 6.96 -22.16
CA ASP A 67 1.66 7.49 -23.50
C ASP A 67 1.58 9.03 -23.52
N VAL A 68 1.14 9.65 -22.42
CA VAL A 68 1.02 11.13 -22.29
C VAL A 68 2.29 11.78 -21.70
N ALA A 69 3.19 11.01 -21.10
CA ALA A 69 4.41 11.52 -20.47
C ALA A 69 5.25 12.45 -21.38
N PRO A 70 5.47 12.16 -22.68
CA PRO A 70 6.19 13.05 -23.58
C PRO A 70 5.52 14.41 -23.75
N THR A 71 4.19 14.46 -23.75
CA THR A 71 3.43 15.71 -23.84
C THR A 71 3.63 16.56 -22.59
N TYR A 72 3.66 15.96 -21.42
CA TYR A 72 3.95 16.67 -20.18
C TYR A 72 5.36 17.22 -20.14
N GLN A 73 6.35 16.48 -20.66
CA GLN A 73 7.72 16.98 -20.79
C GLN A 73 7.78 18.22 -21.69
N GLN A 74 7.13 18.19 -22.86
CA GLN A 74 7.07 19.34 -23.77
C GLN A 74 6.38 20.55 -23.14
N ASN A 75 5.26 20.34 -22.44
CA ASN A 75 4.56 21.40 -21.74
C ASN A 75 5.40 22.01 -20.62
N LEU A 76 6.14 21.19 -19.88
CA LEU A 76 7.05 21.64 -18.83
C LEU A 76 8.21 22.47 -19.42
N GLU A 77 8.82 22.00 -20.51
CA GLU A 77 9.82 22.80 -21.26
C GLU A 77 9.25 24.16 -21.64
N ALA A 78 8.08 24.19 -22.26
CA ALA A 78 7.45 25.43 -22.71
C ALA A 78 7.16 26.40 -21.55
N LEU A 79 6.70 25.88 -20.40
CA LEU A 79 6.47 26.67 -19.20
C LEU A 79 7.77 27.26 -18.62
N ILE A 80 8.83 26.47 -18.60
CA ILE A 80 10.14 26.89 -18.11
C ILE A 80 10.71 27.96 -19.04
N PHE A 81 10.71 27.76 -20.37
CA PHE A 81 11.15 28.77 -21.34
C PHE A 81 10.35 30.08 -21.17
N LYS A 82 9.04 29.98 -21.00
CA LYS A 82 8.18 31.16 -20.75
C LYS A 82 8.54 31.86 -19.45
N GLY A 83 8.82 31.10 -18.38
CA GLY A 83 9.25 31.65 -17.09
C GLY A 83 10.58 32.39 -17.19
N TYR A 84 11.60 31.78 -17.79
CA TYR A 84 12.91 32.42 -17.98
C TYR A 84 12.82 33.67 -18.87
N GLY A 85 11.98 33.68 -19.90
CA GLY A 85 11.72 34.84 -20.73
C GLY A 85 11.09 36.00 -19.97
N LEU A 86 10.23 35.75 -18.95
CA LEU A 86 9.67 36.79 -18.09
C LEU A 86 10.71 37.42 -17.15
N PHE A 87 11.76 36.70 -16.78
CA PHE A 87 12.83 37.19 -15.91
C PHE A 87 14.07 37.68 -16.69
N GLY A 88 14.03 37.72 -18.03
CA GLY A 88 15.13 38.20 -18.86
C GLY A 88 16.43 37.41 -18.79
N VAL A 89 16.33 36.13 -18.43
CA VAL A 89 17.49 35.20 -18.34
C VAL A 89 17.70 34.56 -19.70
N GLU A 90 18.80 34.91 -20.39
CA GLU A 90 19.11 34.40 -21.74
C GLU A 90 19.70 32.98 -21.74
N GLU A 91 20.36 32.55 -20.65
CA GLU A 91 20.88 31.19 -20.52
C GLU A 91 19.90 30.29 -19.78
N VAL A 92 19.11 29.55 -20.57
CA VAL A 92 18.26 28.51 -20.00
C VAL A 92 19.12 27.25 -19.81
N PRO A 93 19.24 26.71 -18.60
CA PRO A 93 19.93 25.44 -18.37
C PRO A 93 19.38 24.37 -19.31
N ASN A 94 20.22 23.43 -19.75
CA ASN A 94 19.81 22.36 -20.67
C ASN A 94 18.86 21.37 -19.96
N ILE A 95 17.61 21.84 -19.75
CA ILE A 95 16.56 21.16 -19.01
C ILE A 95 16.18 19.85 -19.71
N ARG A 96 16.35 19.79 -21.05
CA ARG A 96 16.18 18.55 -21.81
C ARG A 96 17.10 17.46 -21.30
N GLU A 97 18.36 17.77 -21.05
CA GLU A 97 19.31 16.77 -20.55
C GLU A 97 18.94 16.27 -19.13
N ILE A 98 18.33 17.12 -18.30
CA ILE A 98 17.83 16.73 -16.98
C ILE A 98 16.55 15.89 -17.10
N LEU A 99 15.63 16.29 -17.98
CA LEU A 99 14.37 15.57 -18.22
C LEU A 99 14.61 14.22 -18.92
N ASP A 100 15.55 14.15 -19.85
CA ASP A 100 15.95 12.92 -20.54
C ASP A 100 16.63 11.92 -19.56
N ARG A 101 17.35 12.42 -18.55
CA ARG A 101 17.90 11.58 -17.47
C ARG A 101 16.80 11.06 -16.53
N LEU A 102 15.68 11.77 -16.42
CA LEU A 102 14.50 11.37 -15.66
C LEU A 102 13.51 10.65 -16.59
N ASP A 103 13.87 9.46 -17.07
CA ASP A 103 12.96 8.64 -17.89
C ASP A 103 11.76 8.15 -17.06
N PHE A 104 10.80 9.05 -16.83
CA PHE A 104 9.55 8.75 -16.12
C PHE A 104 8.80 7.59 -16.77
N GLY A 105 8.88 7.46 -18.11
CA GLY A 105 8.27 6.36 -18.83
C GLY A 105 8.84 5.01 -18.42
N ALA A 106 10.16 4.89 -18.35
CA ALA A 106 10.83 3.66 -17.92
C ALA A 106 10.53 3.33 -16.45
N TYR A 107 10.50 4.32 -15.56
CA TYR A 107 10.12 4.10 -14.15
C TYR A 107 8.68 3.60 -14.01
N LEU A 108 7.73 4.19 -14.72
CA LEU A 108 6.33 3.76 -14.71
C LEU A 108 6.15 2.36 -15.32
N GLN A 109 6.87 2.06 -16.42
CA GLN A 109 6.86 0.72 -17.01
C GLN A 109 7.44 -0.33 -16.07
N SER A 110 8.55 -0.03 -15.39
CA SER A 110 9.16 -0.89 -14.38
C SER A 110 8.22 -1.12 -13.20
N PHE A 111 7.56 -0.07 -12.72
CA PHE A 111 6.54 -0.17 -11.69
C PHE A 111 5.37 -1.07 -12.14
N GLY A 112 4.86 -0.88 -13.36
CA GLY A 112 3.82 -1.73 -13.94
C GLY A 112 4.25 -3.20 -14.11
N ALA A 113 5.52 -3.44 -14.46
CA ALA A 113 6.07 -4.79 -14.52
C ALA A 113 6.11 -5.43 -13.12
N THR A 114 6.48 -4.67 -12.09
CA THR A 114 6.47 -5.12 -10.70
C THR A 114 5.06 -5.48 -10.25
N VAL A 115 4.06 -4.63 -10.54
CA VAL A 115 2.64 -4.91 -10.22
C VAL A 115 2.18 -6.20 -10.92
N ARG A 116 2.52 -6.40 -12.20
CA ARG A 116 2.20 -7.64 -12.93
C ARG A 116 2.87 -8.87 -12.32
N ALA A 117 4.11 -8.77 -11.88
CA ALA A 117 4.82 -9.86 -11.21
C ALA A 117 4.14 -10.24 -9.88
N LEU A 118 3.66 -9.26 -9.12
CA LEU A 118 2.88 -9.49 -7.90
C LEU A 118 1.56 -10.23 -8.20
N VAL A 119 0.85 -9.83 -9.24
CA VAL A 119 -0.38 -10.52 -9.70
C VAL A 119 -0.06 -11.97 -10.09
N SER A 120 1.03 -12.22 -10.81
CA SER A 120 1.47 -13.58 -11.18
C SER A 120 1.81 -14.43 -9.95
N SER A 121 2.27 -13.80 -8.87
CA SER A 121 2.62 -14.47 -7.61
C SER A 121 1.42 -14.65 -6.65
N THR A 122 0.22 -14.22 -7.05
CA THR A 122 -0.97 -14.22 -6.17
C THR A 122 -1.28 -15.61 -5.61
N GLY A 123 -1.10 -16.67 -6.40
CA GLY A 123 -1.31 -18.05 -5.95
C GLY A 123 -0.42 -18.42 -4.75
N ILE A 124 0.86 -18.09 -4.83
CA ILE A 124 1.83 -18.34 -3.74
C ILE A 124 1.52 -17.47 -2.53
N ILE A 125 1.13 -16.20 -2.76
CA ILE A 125 0.74 -15.26 -1.69
C ILE A 125 -0.47 -15.81 -0.93
N ILE A 126 -1.48 -16.33 -1.63
CA ILE A 126 -2.67 -16.93 -1.00
C ILE A 126 -2.30 -18.17 -0.18
N VAL A 127 -1.44 -19.03 -0.69
CA VAL A 127 -0.97 -20.22 0.07
C VAL A 127 -0.27 -19.79 1.36
N TYR A 128 0.67 -18.85 1.28
CA TYR A 128 1.34 -18.31 2.47
C TYR A 128 0.37 -17.63 3.43
N LEU A 129 -0.59 -16.88 2.89
CA LEU A 129 -1.63 -16.20 3.67
C LEU A 129 -2.45 -17.19 4.50
N ILE A 130 -2.96 -18.25 3.85
CA ILE A 130 -3.71 -19.31 4.53
C ILE A 130 -2.86 -19.95 5.62
N PHE A 131 -1.61 -20.29 5.30
CA PHE A 131 -0.68 -20.89 6.25
C PHE A 131 -0.43 -19.98 7.46
N LEU A 132 -0.15 -18.69 7.24
CA LEU A 132 0.07 -17.71 8.31
C LEU A 132 -1.17 -17.51 9.18
N LEU A 133 -2.37 -17.46 8.59
CA LEU A 133 -3.61 -17.31 9.33
C LEU A 133 -3.92 -18.55 10.19
N LEU A 134 -3.58 -19.76 9.71
CA LEU A 134 -3.68 -20.99 10.49
C LEU A 134 -2.65 -21.03 11.62
N GLU A 135 -1.41 -20.63 11.33
CA GLU A 135 -0.31 -20.58 12.29
C GLU A 135 -0.58 -19.64 13.47
N GLN A 136 -1.23 -18.51 13.22
CA GLN A 136 -1.60 -17.59 14.29
C GLN A 136 -2.40 -18.23 15.42
N ARG A 137 -3.20 -19.27 15.12
CA ARG A 137 -4.02 -19.97 16.13
C ARG A 137 -3.19 -20.87 17.04
N THR A 138 -2.11 -21.43 16.51
CA THR A 138 -1.24 -22.39 17.24
C THR A 138 -0.05 -21.72 17.90
N PHE A 139 0.24 -20.47 17.54
CA PHE A 139 1.43 -19.73 18.01
C PHE A 139 1.53 -19.66 19.55
N GLY A 140 0.43 -19.38 20.24
CA GLY A 140 0.41 -19.35 21.70
C GLY A 140 0.76 -20.70 22.35
N ASN A 141 0.30 -21.82 21.76
CA ASN A 141 0.62 -23.17 22.25
C ASN A 141 2.10 -23.50 22.05
N LYS A 142 2.69 -23.05 20.96
CA LYS A 142 4.13 -23.24 20.69
C LYS A 142 5.00 -22.49 21.71
N ILE A 143 4.63 -21.25 22.04
CA ILE A 143 5.34 -20.48 23.09
C ILE A 143 5.28 -21.22 24.43
N ARG A 144 4.10 -21.74 24.84
CA ARG A 144 3.95 -22.52 26.07
C ARG A 144 4.76 -23.80 26.07
N ALA A 145 4.93 -24.43 24.90
CA ALA A 145 5.75 -25.65 24.77
C ALA A 145 7.26 -25.36 24.89
N ILE A 146 7.71 -24.20 24.41
CA ILE A 146 9.14 -23.80 24.42
C ILE A 146 9.56 -23.25 25.78
N ILE A 147 8.74 -22.38 26.38
CA ILE A 147 9.04 -21.74 27.67
C ILE A 147 8.33 -22.55 28.77
N ARG A 148 9.12 -23.27 29.57
CA ARG A 148 8.56 -24.11 30.65
C ARG A 148 8.29 -23.37 31.95
N ASP A 149 8.98 -22.26 32.19
CA ASP A 149 8.84 -21.43 33.38
C ASP A 149 7.57 -20.56 33.27
N PRO A 150 6.58 -20.69 34.20
CA PRO A 150 5.33 -19.93 34.13
C PRO A 150 5.52 -18.41 34.14
N LYS A 151 6.49 -17.90 34.93
CA LYS A 151 6.75 -16.46 35.00
C LYS A 151 7.29 -15.92 33.69
N ARG A 152 8.24 -16.63 33.08
CA ARG A 152 8.77 -16.27 31.75
C ARG A 152 7.73 -16.40 30.63
N GLN A 153 6.75 -17.31 30.78
CA GLN A 153 5.62 -17.39 29.85
C GLN A 153 4.77 -16.14 29.94
N GLU A 154 4.42 -15.70 31.14
CA GLU A 154 3.63 -14.51 31.38
C GLU A 154 4.32 -13.26 30.80
N ASP A 155 5.62 -13.05 31.12
CA ASP A 155 6.43 -11.97 30.59
C ASP A 155 6.46 -11.99 29.04
N ALA A 156 6.60 -13.18 28.43
CA ALA A 156 6.62 -13.33 26.98
C ALA A 156 5.27 -12.99 26.34
N PHE A 157 4.14 -13.40 26.94
CA PHE A 157 2.82 -13.07 26.44
C PHE A 157 2.51 -11.58 26.58
N GLU A 158 2.87 -10.98 27.72
CA GLU A 158 2.72 -9.54 27.94
C GLU A 158 3.50 -8.74 26.87
N LEU A 159 4.75 -9.11 26.61
CA LEU A 159 5.56 -8.48 25.57
C LEU A 159 4.93 -8.61 24.18
N ILE A 160 4.44 -9.81 23.83
CA ILE A 160 3.81 -10.07 22.53
C ILE A 160 2.51 -9.25 22.39
N ASP A 161 1.69 -9.19 23.43
CA ASP A 161 0.44 -8.45 23.39
C ASP A 161 0.68 -6.94 23.30
N LYS A 162 1.70 -6.43 24.01
CA LYS A 162 2.17 -5.05 23.86
C LYS A 162 2.62 -4.77 22.43
N MET A 163 3.50 -5.59 21.86
CA MET A 163 3.96 -5.45 20.47
C MET A 163 2.77 -5.47 19.50
N ARG A 164 1.81 -6.39 19.67
CA ARG A 164 0.60 -6.45 18.83
C ARG A 164 -0.22 -5.17 18.92
N SER A 165 -0.39 -4.63 20.12
CA SER A 165 -1.12 -3.39 20.36
C SER A 165 -0.44 -2.20 19.68
N ASP A 166 0.89 -2.07 19.86
CA ASP A 166 1.68 -0.99 19.30
C ASP A 166 1.66 -1.02 17.75
N ILE A 167 1.88 -2.19 17.16
CA ILE A 167 1.84 -2.36 15.71
C ILE A 167 0.42 -2.09 15.17
N ARG A 168 -0.63 -2.55 15.87
CA ARG A 168 -2.02 -2.28 15.48
C ARG A 168 -2.31 -0.78 15.46
N SER A 169 -1.93 -0.06 16.50
CA SER A 169 -2.09 1.39 16.60
C SER A 169 -1.33 2.11 15.49
N TYR A 170 -0.07 1.73 15.26
CA TYR A 170 0.75 2.29 14.20
C TYR A 170 0.13 2.09 12.82
N VAL A 171 -0.24 0.84 12.48
CA VAL A 171 -0.84 0.52 11.17
C VAL A 171 -2.19 1.22 11.02
N GLY A 172 -3.01 1.27 12.07
CA GLY A 172 -4.29 1.98 12.06
C GLY A 172 -4.13 3.46 11.74
N ILE A 173 -3.21 4.15 12.43
CA ILE A 173 -2.89 5.56 12.17
C ILE A 173 -2.35 5.73 10.76
N LYS A 174 -1.45 4.84 10.32
CA LYS A 174 -0.84 4.92 8.99
C LYS A 174 -1.86 4.74 7.87
N VAL A 175 -2.80 3.79 8.00
CA VAL A 175 -3.91 3.62 7.06
C VAL A 175 -4.78 4.87 7.03
N LEU A 176 -5.14 5.43 8.19
CA LEU A 176 -5.96 6.63 8.27
C LEU A 176 -5.28 7.83 7.61
N THR A 177 -4.03 8.10 7.96
CA THR A 177 -3.26 9.23 7.41
C THR A 177 -3.03 9.06 5.91
N SER A 178 -2.66 7.86 5.44
CA SER A 178 -2.48 7.58 4.01
C SER A 178 -3.78 7.76 3.23
N THR A 179 -4.91 7.31 3.79
CA THR A 179 -6.22 7.48 3.16
C THR A 179 -6.61 8.97 3.10
N ALA A 180 -6.41 9.72 4.18
CA ALA A 180 -6.67 11.15 4.20
C ALA A 180 -5.81 11.89 3.17
N THR A 181 -4.51 11.60 3.13
CA THR A 181 -3.57 12.18 2.15
C THR A 181 -3.99 11.84 0.71
N GLY A 182 -4.33 10.59 0.43
CA GLY A 182 -4.78 10.16 -0.89
C GLY A 182 -6.08 10.84 -1.32
N LEU A 183 -7.06 10.95 -0.44
CA LEU A 183 -8.33 11.62 -0.72
C LEU A 183 -8.16 13.13 -0.96
N ILE A 184 -7.39 13.81 -0.11
CA ILE A 184 -7.09 15.24 -0.27
C ILE A 184 -6.36 15.45 -1.60
N SER A 185 -5.35 14.65 -1.89
CA SER A 185 -4.63 14.73 -3.16
C SER A 185 -5.56 14.50 -4.36
N TYR A 186 -6.48 13.54 -4.28
CA TYR A 186 -7.48 13.30 -5.33
C TYR A 186 -8.32 14.56 -5.59
N VAL A 187 -8.86 15.17 -4.53
CA VAL A 187 -9.68 16.37 -4.66
C VAL A 187 -8.88 17.51 -5.27
N VAL A 188 -7.66 17.77 -4.79
CA VAL A 188 -6.78 18.83 -5.31
C VAL A 188 -6.44 18.58 -6.78
N LEU A 189 -5.98 17.38 -7.14
CA LEU A 189 -5.60 17.04 -8.51
C LEU A 189 -6.80 17.17 -9.47
N LYS A 190 -7.99 16.73 -9.01
CA LYS A 190 -9.21 16.82 -9.81
C LYS A 190 -9.68 18.27 -10.01
N THR A 191 -9.58 19.14 -8.99
CA THR A 191 -9.97 20.53 -9.07
C THR A 191 -9.02 21.36 -9.94
N VAL A 192 -7.73 21.01 -9.92
CA VAL A 192 -6.71 21.64 -10.79
C VAL A 192 -6.82 21.15 -12.25
N GLY A 193 -7.53 20.03 -12.48
CA GLY A 193 -7.71 19.48 -13.84
C GLY A 193 -6.54 18.59 -14.29
N VAL A 194 -5.82 17.98 -13.33
CA VAL A 194 -4.73 17.05 -13.65
C VAL A 194 -5.31 15.74 -14.19
N ASP A 195 -4.78 15.30 -15.33
CA ASP A 195 -5.15 14.01 -15.93
C ASP A 195 -4.82 12.85 -15.00
N PHE A 196 -5.63 11.81 -15.05
CA PHE A 196 -5.44 10.61 -14.23
C PHE A 196 -5.36 10.87 -12.72
N ALA A 197 -6.09 11.86 -12.20
CA ALA A 197 -6.09 12.26 -10.79
C ALA A 197 -6.26 11.07 -9.83
N SER A 198 -7.11 10.10 -10.17
CA SER A 198 -7.32 8.87 -9.37
C SER A 198 -6.07 7.98 -9.32
N PHE A 199 -5.34 7.85 -10.42
CA PHE A 199 -4.09 7.10 -10.47
C PHE A 199 -3.03 7.73 -9.55
N TRP A 200 -2.82 9.03 -9.67
CA TRP A 200 -1.85 9.76 -8.84
C TRP A 200 -2.22 9.73 -7.36
N ALA A 201 -3.50 9.91 -7.04
CA ALA A 201 -3.98 9.83 -5.66
C ALA A 201 -3.74 8.45 -5.02
N VAL A 202 -3.97 7.36 -5.77
CA VAL A 202 -3.67 6.00 -5.30
C VAL A 202 -2.17 5.79 -5.17
N LEU A 203 -1.37 6.31 -6.09
CA LEU A 203 0.08 6.22 -5.99
C LEU A 203 0.59 6.95 -4.74
N ILE A 204 0.09 8.17 -4.47
CA ILE A 204 0.40 8.94 -3.26
C ILE A 204 -0.02 8.17 -2.00
N PHE A 205 -1.23 7.60 -1.99
CA PHE A 205 -1.70 6.74 -0.90
C PHE A 205 -0.73 5.58 -0.63
N LEU A 206 -0.30 4.85 -1.67
CA LEU A 206 0.61 3.72 -1.54
C LEU A 206 2.01 4.15 -1.09
N LEU A 207 2.57 5.20 -1.70
CA LEU A 207 3.90 5.70 -1.35
C LEU A 207 3.95 6.22 0.09
N ASN A 208 2.84 6.76 0.59
CA ASN A 208 2.77 7.23 1.98
C ASN A 208 2.92 6.10 3.02
N PHE A 209 2.77 4.82 2.64
CA PHE A 209 3.09 3.70 3.53
C PHE A 209 4.59 3.48 3.73
N ILE A 210 5.42 3.97 2.82
CA ILE A 210 6.88 3.86 2.94
C ILE A 210 7.34 4.83 4.03
N PRO A 211 7.98 4.35 5.11
CA PRO A 211 8.55 5.25 6.12
C PRO A 211 9.73 6.00 5.51
N THR A 212 9.67 7.31 5.58
CA THR A 212 10.75 8.22 5.19
C THR A 212 11.57 8.61 6.40
#